data_1df20dcd69796d09bb9ccde9e86cc994
#
_entry.id   1df20dcd69796d09bb9ccde9e86cc994
#
_cell.length_a   1.000
_cell.length_b   1.000
_cell.length_c   1.000
_cell.angle_alpha   90.00
_cell.angle_beta   90.00
_cell.angle_gamma   90.00
#
_symmetry.space_group_name_H-M   'P 1'
#
loop_
_entity.id
_entity.type
_entity.pdbx_description
1 polymer ?
#
loop_
_entity_poly.entity_id
_entity_poly.type
_entity_poly.pdbx_seq_one_letter_code
_entity_poly.pdbx_strand_id
1 'polypeptide(L)'
;MKAVLQRVLSANLKVDGETVSEIGNGLVVFLGVGKGDSKTEADYFIKKIPPLRIFEDENGKINKSIKDCGGEILLVSQFTLFANTSHGNRPDFLGAEQPDRANELYRYVAEGLKENGLIVKLGVFGADMKITQVNDGPFTVIIEKSPKIKFLLCLRNL
;
A
#
# COMPACT_ATOMS: atom_id res chain seq x y z
N MET A 1 -6.35 -6.91 2.65
CA MET A 1 -5.46 -5.75 2.54
C MET A 1 -5.93 -4.81 1.44
N LYS A 2 -5.65 -3.53 1.58
CA LYS A 2 -5.94 -2.49 0.58
C LYS A 2 -4.70 -1.64 0.38
N ALA A 3 -4.44 -1.24 -0.86
CA ALA A 3 -3.38 -0.28 -1.16
C ALA A 3 -3.89 0.80 -2.11
N VAL A 4 -3.49 2.03 -1.85
CA VAL A 4 -3.63 3.16 -2.78
C VAL A 4 -2.25 3.52 -3.25
N LEU A 5 -2.02 3.40 -4.55
CA LEU A 5 -0.75 3.71 -5.20
C LEU A 5 -0.92 5.03 -5.96
N GLN A 6 -0.03 5.97 -5.72
CA GLN A 6 -0.01 7.23 -6.46
C GLN A 6 1.36 7.42 -7.12
N ARG A 7 1.36 7.63 -8.43
CA ARG A 7 2.57 7.95 -9.18
C ARG A 7 3.00 9.38 -8.86
N VAL A 8 4.28 9.54 -8.51
CA VAL A 8 4.84 10.81 -8.07
C VAL A 8 6.16 11.13 -8.79
N LEU A 9 6.44 12.43 -8.93
CA LEU A 9 7.76 12.92 -9.31
C LEU A 9 8.69 13.00 -8.10
N SER A 10 8.13 13.25 -6.92
CA SER A 10 8.84 13.27 -5.64
C SER A 10 7.87 13.16 -4.48
N ALA A 11 8.36 12.66 -3.35
CA ALA A 11 7.65 12.71 -2.08
C ALA A 11 8.61 12.84 -0.91
N ASN A 12 8.21 13.60 0.11
CA ASN A 12 8.93 13.78 1.37
C ASN A 12 7.99 13.50 2.54
N LEU A 13 8.44 12.73 3.50
CA LEU A 13 7.70 12.38 4.71
C LEU A 13 8.43 12.88 5.94
N LYS A 14 7.73 13.66 6.76
CA LYS A 14 8.23 14.20 8.02
C LYS A 14 7.45 13.69 9.22
N VAL A 15 8.15 13.48 10.31
CA VAL A 15 7.60 13.23 11.65
C VAL A 15 8.24 14.25 12.59
N ASP A 16 7.44 14.94 13.39
CA ASP A 16 7.90 15.99 14.33
C ASP A 16 8.80 17.05 13.66
N GLY A 17 8.50 17.39 12.41
CA GLY A 17 9.25 18.40 11.63
C GLY A 17 10.52 17.87 10.94
N GLU A 18 10.98 16.67 11.28
CA GLU A 18 12.19 16.07 10.72
C GLU A 18 11.86 15.15 9.53
N THR A 19 12.65 15.24 8.46
CA THR A 19 12.52 14.34 7.31
C THR A 19 12.95 12.93 7.69
N VAL A 20 12.03 11.98 7.58
CA VAL A 20 12.27 10.55 7.83
C VAL A 20 12.58 9.81 6.54
N SER A 21 11.85 10.12 5.48
CA SER A 21 11.98 9.47 4.18
C SER A 21 11.72 10.45 3.04
N GLU A 22 12.46 10.26 1.96
CA GLU A 22 12.32 11.06 0.74
C GLU A 22 12.57 10.16 -0.47
N ILE A 23 11.74 10.30 -1.50
CA ILE A 23 11.89 9.62 -2.78
C ILE A 23 11.83 10.61 -3.95
N GLY A 24 12.47 10.28 -5.04
CA GLY A 24 12.29 10.93 -6.33
C GLY A 24 11.10 10.34 -7.10
N ASN A 25 11.29 10.13 -8.39
CA ASN A 25 10.29 9.51 -9.27
C ASN A 25 9.92 8.10 -8.77
N GLY A 26 8.64 7.81 -8.66
CA GLY A 26 8.20 6.52 -8.18
C GLY A 26 6.75 6.46 -7.74
N LEU A 27 6.51 5.73 -6.64
CA LEU A 27 5.17 5.52 -6.08
C LEU A 27 5.13 5.84 -4.58
N VAL A 28 4.14 6.60 -4.17
CA VAL A 28 3.67 6.60 -2.79
C VAL A 28 2.60 5.51 -2.67
N VAL A 29 2.80 4.58 -1.74
CA VAL A 29 1.90 3.45 -1.51
C VAL A 29 1.36 3.53 -0.09
N PHE A 30 0.07 3.84 0.03
CA PHE A 30 -0.65 3.76 1.29
C PHE A 30 -1.20 2.34 1.45
N LEU A 31 -0.77 1.63 2.49
CA LEU A 31 -1.11 0.22 2.72
C LEU A 31 -1.92 0.04 4.00
N GLY A 32 -3.13 -0.46 3.87
CA GLY A 32 -3.99 -0.85 4.98
C GLY A 32 -4.05 -2.36 5.16
N VAL A 33 -3.95 -2.81 6.39
CA VAL A 33 -4.12 -4.22 6.78
C VAL A 33 -5.48 -4.38 7.41
N GLY A 34 -6.28 -5.31 6.88
CA GLY A 34 -7.62 -5.62 7.39
C GLY A 34 -7.61 -6.81 8.33
N LYS A 35 -8.67 -6.93 9.13
CA LYS A 35 -8.87 -8.11 9.99
C LYS A 35 -8.85 -9.40 9.17
N GLY A 36 -8.08 -10.38 9.67
CA GLY A 36 -7.95 -11.68 9.05
C GLY A 36 -6.97 -11.73 7.88
N ASP A 37 -6.36 -10.62 7.50
CA ASP A 37 -5.27 -10.63 6.53
C ASP A 37 -4.06 -11.42 7.06
N SER A 38 -3.37 -12.07 6.15
CA SER A 38 -2.23 -12.93 6.41
C SER A 38 -1.11 -12.66 5.42
N LYS A 39 -0.03 -13.43 5.52
CA LYS A 39 1.04 -13.42 4.52
C LYS A 39 0.53 -13.73 3.11
N THR A 40 -0.56 -14.49 2.97
CA THR A 40 -1.18 -14.79 1.67
C THR A 40 -1.63 -13.52 0.96
N GLU A 41 -2.30 -12.61 1.69
CA GLU A 41 -2.72 -11.31 1.14
C GLU A 41 -1.51 -10.41 0.90
N ALA A 42 -0.55 -10.39 1.83
CA ALA A 42 0.69 -9.63 1.68
C ALA A 42 1.50 -10.06 0.45
N ASP A 43 1.66 -11.35 0.21
CA ASP A 43 2.35 -11.92 -0.96
C ASP A 43 1.71 -11.46 -2.28
N TYR A 44 0.40 -11.28 -2.29
CA TYR A 44 -0.28 -10.74 -3.46
C TYR A 44 0.23 -9.33 -3.81
N PHE A 45 0.39 -8.44 -2.82
CA PHE A 45 0.90 -7.08 -3.05
C PHE A 45 2.38 -7.10 -3.44
N ILE A 46 3.19 -7.94 -2.79
CA ILE A 46 4.61 -8.12 -3.11
C ILE A 46 4.81 -8.54 -4.57
N LYS A 47 3.95 -9.42 -5.08
CA LYS A 47 4.00 -9.90 -6.46
C LYS A 47 3.35 -8.93 -7.45
N LYS A 48 2.31 -8.19 -7.03
CA LYS A 48 1.51 -7.36 -7.93
C LYS A 48 2.12 -5.99 -8.18
N ILE A 49 2.66 -5.34 -7.15
CA ILE A 49 3.14 -3.94 -7.26
C ILE A 49 4.33 -3.80 -8.22
N PRO A 50 5.39 -4.64 -8.14
CA PRO A 50 6.58 -4.43 -8.96
C PRO A 50 6.35 -4.47 -10.48
N PRO A 51 5.52 -5.38 -11.04
CA PRO A 51 5.30 -5.46 -12.48
C PRO A 51 4.16 -4.57 -12.99
N LEU A 52 3.48 -3.79 -12.14
CA LEU A 52 2.40 -2.91 -12.60
C LEU A 52 2.92 -1.91 -13.62
N ARG A 53 2.30 -1.90 -14.80
CA ARG A 53 2.68 -1.06 -15.94
C ARG A 53 1.89 0.25 -15.88
N ILE A 54 2.32 1.18 -15.04
CA ILE A 54 1.65 2.45 -14.75
C ILE A 54 2.54 3.67 -14.97
N PHE A 55 3.69 3.48 -15.61
CA PHE A 55 4.59 4.54 -16.04
C PHE A 55 4.61 4.63 -17.57
N GLU A 56 4.87 5.81 -18.07
CA GLU A 56 4.94 6.05 -19.51
C GLU A 56 6.22 5.49 -20.13
N ASP A 57 6.08 5.01 -21.35
CA ASP A 57 7.21 4.66 -22.19
C ASP A 57 7.68 5.87 -23.03
N GLU A 58 8.64 5.64 -23.93
CA GLU A 58 9.23 6.67 -24.79
C GLU A 58 8.22 7.27 -25.79
N ASN A 59 7.08 6.60 -25.97
CA ASN A 59 5.99 7.05 -26.86
C ASN A 59 4.84 7.70 -26.07
N GLY A 60 5.01 7.94 -24.76
CA GLY A 60 3.98 8.50 -23.88
C GLY A 60 2.83 7.54 -23.58
N LYS A 61 3.01 6.23 -23.80
CA LYS A 61 2.02 5.21 -23.48
C LYS A 61 2.30 4.60 -22.11
N ILE A 62 1.23 4.35 -21.36
CA ILE A 62 1.30 3.64 -20.07
C ILE A 62 1.70 2.19 -20.34
N ASN A 63 2.96 1.87 -20.09
CA ASN A 63 3.57 0.60 -20.52
C ASN A 63 4.69 0.09 -19.62
N LYS A 64 5.38 0.96 -18.89
CA LYS A 64 6.51 0.61 -18.03
C LYS A 64 6.09 0.35 -16.59
N SER A 65 6.80 -0.57 -15.95
CA SER A 65 6.71 -0.79 -14.50
C SER A 65 7.65 0.15 -13.74
N ILE A 66 7.48 0.21 -12.41
CA ILE A 66 8.40 0.95 -11.55
C ILE A 66 9.85 0.43 -11.68
N LYS A 67 10.03 -0.86 -11.93
CA LYS A 67 11.35 -1.46 -12.14
C LYS A 67 11.99 -0.98 -13.43
N ASP A 68 11.21 -0.88 -14.51
CA ASP A 68 11.70 -0.44 -15.81
C ASP A 68 12.17 1.02 -15.80
N CYS A 69 11.56 1.86 -14.99
CA CYS A 69 11.95 3.28 -14.87
C CYS A 69 12.89 3.59 -13.70
N GLY A 70 13.33 2.57 -12.94
CA GLY A 70 14.22 2.77 -11.79
C GLY A 70 13.60 3.60 -10.66
N GLY A 71 12.28 3.56 -10.52
CA GLY A 71 11.56 4.34 -9.52
C GLY A 71 11.71 3.78 -8.11
N GLU A 72 11.41 4.63 -7.12
CA GLU A 72 11.45 4.32 -5.69
C GLU A 72 10.03 4.20 -5.12
N ILE A 73 9.88 3.47 -4.02
CA ILE A 73 8.61 3.38 -3.27
C ILE A 73 8.74 4.07 -1.92
N LEU A 74 7.79 4.94 -1.60
CA LEU A 74 7.51 5.38 -0.24
C LEU A 74 6.28 4.61 0.26
N LEU A 75 6.50 3.64 1.15
CA LEU A 75 5.44 2.80 1.72
C LEU A 75 4.99 3.36 3.06
N VAL A 76 3.69 3.66 3.16
CA VAL A 76 3.07 4.29 4.32
C VAL A 76 1.94 3.42 4.83
N SER A 77 1.93 3.10 6.12
CA SER A 77 0.82 2.40 6.75
C SER A 77 -0.40 3.32 6.88
N GLN A 78 -1.58 2.83 6.48
CA GLN A 78 -2.81 3.62 6.43
C GLN A 78 -4.02 2.76 6.81
N PHE A 79 -4.34 2.64 8.11
CA PHE A 79 -5.47 1.85 8.57
C PHE A 79 -6.83 2.46 8.18
N THR A 80 -6.87 3.77 7.95
CA THR A 80 -8.09 4.48 7.55
C THR A 80 -8.63 4.08 6.18
N LEU A 81 -7.89 3.30 5.41
CA LEU A 81 -8.41 2.65 4.19
C LEU A 81 -9.53 1.64 4.49
N PHE A 82 -9.68 1.25 5.76
CA PHE A 82 -10.77 0.43 6.28
C PHE A 82 -11.87 1.25 6.95
N ALA A 83 -11.96 2.54 6.65
CA ALA A 83 -13.05 3.38 7.11
C ALA A 83 -14.39 2.86 6.60
N ASN A 84 -15.35 2.71 7.51
CA ASN A 84 -16.74 2.43 7.19
C ASN A 84 -17.57 3.68 7.50
N THR A 85 -18.26 4.20 6.50
CA THR A 85 -19.08 5.41 6.59
C THR A 85 -20.57 5.13 6.38
N SER A 86 -20.98 3.86 6.39
CA SER A 86 -22.37 3.45 6.11
C SER A 86 -23.35 3.81 7.25
N HIS A 87 -22.85 4.11 8.45
CA HIS A 87 -23.66 4.37 9.64
C HIS A 87 -23.53 5.80 10.16
N GLY A 88 -23.48 6.78 9.26
CA GLY A 88 -23.43 8.21 9.61
C GLY A 88 -22.10 8.87 9.26
N ASN A 89 -21.91 10.10 9.75
CA ASN A 89 -20.79 10.95 9.34
C ASN A 89 -19.48 10.70 10.14
N ARG A 90 -19.54 9.92 11.21
CA ARG A 90 -18.34 9.50 11.94
C ARG A 90 -17.91 8.12 11.44
N PRO A 91 -16.79 8.01 10.74
CA PRO A 91 -16.32 6.71 10.28
C PRO A 91 -15.92 5.82 11.45
N ASP A 92 -16.19 4.52 11.33
CA ASP A 92 -15.56 3.51 12.15
C ASP A 92 -14.44 2.81 11.40
N PHE A 93 -13.56 2.14 12.12
CA PHE A 93 -12.40 1.43 11.58
C PHE A 93 -12.35 -0.02 12.06
N LEU A 94 -13.51 -0.59 12.37
CA LEU A 94 -13.64 -1.94 12.90
C LEU A 94 -13.10 -3.02 11.99
N GLY A 95 -13.01 -2.74 10.69
CA GLY A 95 -12.42 -3.65 9.70
C GLY A 95 -10.89 -3.64 9.65
N ALA A 96 -10.23 -2.68 10.30
CA ALA A 96 -8.76 -2.64 10.36
C ALA A 96 -8.20 -3.69 11.33
N GLU A 97 -7.02 -4.22 11.02
CA GLU A 97 -6.30 -5.15 11.89
C GLU A 97 -5.70 -4.43 13.11
N GLN A 98 -5.44 -5.17 14.18
CA GLN A 98 -4.78 -4.65 15.38
C GLN A 98 -3.36 -4.14 15.07
N PRO A 99 -2.88 -3.06 15.75
CA PRO A 99 -1.63 -2.40 15.37
C PRO A 99 -0.41 -3.31 15.28
N ASP A 100 -0.19 -4.19 16.24
CA ASP A 100 1.00 -5.06 16.24
C ASP A 100 1.02 -6.02 15.05
N ARG A 101 -0.11 -6.64 14.77
CA ARG A 101 -0.26 -7.55 13.62
C ARG A 101 -0.21 -6.79 12.30
N ALA A 102 -0.83 -5.61 12.25
CA ALA A 102 -0.80 -4.75 11.07
C ALA A 102 0.64 -4.32 10.75
N ASN A 103 1.41 -3.92 11.76
CA ASN A 103 2.82 -3.54 11.59
C ASN A 103 3.68 -4.72 11.11
N GLU A 104 3.46 -5.93 11.65
CA GLU A 104 4.15 -7.14 11.20
C GLU A 104 3.95 -7.36 9.68
N LEU A 105 2.71 -7.33 9.21
CA LEU A 105 2.39 -7.53 7.80
C LEU A 105 2.86 -6.37 6.90
N TYR A 106 2.78 -5.14 7.40
CA TYR A 106 3.32 -3.96 6.72
C TYR A 106 4.83 -4.10 6.46
N ARG A 107 5.59 -4.50 7.50
CA ARG A 107 7.04 -4.74 7.37
C ARG A 107 7.34 -5.93 6.45
N TYR A 108 6.53 -6.97 6.51
CA TYR A 108 6.67 -8.13 5.62
C TYR A 108 6.52 -7.72 4.15
N VAL A 109 5.53 -6.87 3.83
CA VAL A 109 5.38 -6.33 2.47
C VAL A 109 6.60 -5.49 2.07
N ALA A 110 7.08 -4.62 2.97
CA ALA A 110 8.25 -3.78 2.71
C ALA A 110 9.48 -4.62 2.34
N GLU A 111 9.79 -5.65 3.13
CA GLU A 111 10.93 -6.53 2.87
C GLU A 111 10.75 -7.33 1.57
N GLY A 112 9.56 -7.85 1.30
CA GLY A 112 9.28 -8.56 0.05
C GLY A 112 9.42 -7.68 -1.19
N LEU A 113 9.06 -6.40 -1.11
CA LEU A 113 9.28 -5.44 -2.19
C LEU A 113 10.78 -5.14 -2.40
N LYS A 114 11.55 -5.01 -1.32
CA LYS A 114 13.03 -4.84 -1.39
C LYS A 114 13.70 -6.08 -2.01
N GLU A 115 13.29 -7.27 -1.63
CA GLU A 115 13.78 -8.53 -2.20
C GLU A 115 13.50 -8.65 -3.70
N ASN A 116 12.46 -7.98 -4.19
CA ASN A 116 12.19 -7.81 -5.63
C ASN A 116 13.11 -6.79 -6.32
N GLY A 117 14.09 -6.22 -5.62
CA GLY A 117 15.07 -5.28 -6.16
C GLY A 117 14.58 -3.83 -6.22
N LEU A 118 13.52 -3.49 -5.49
CA LEU A 118 13.01 -2.12 -5.40
C LEU A 118 13.66 -1.36 -4.24
N ILE A 119 13.87 -0.07 -4.43
CA ILE A 119 14.23 0.84 -3.33
C ILE A 119 12.92 1.20 -2.62
N VAL A 120 12.80 0.76 -1.37
CA VAL A 120 11.60 1.00 -0.54
C VAL A 120 11.99 1.77 0.70
N LYS A 121 11.43 2.96 0.83
CA LYS A 121 11.54 3.81 2.01
C LYS A 121 10.23 3.79 2.77
N LEU A 122 10.31 3.87 4.09
CA LEU A 122 9.17 3.67 4.96
C LEU A 122 8.77 4.95 5.67
N GLY A 123 7.45 5.08 5.94
CA GLY A 123 6.98 5.95 7.00
C GLY A 123 7.25 5.36 8.38
N VAL A 124 6.77 6.03 9.41
CA VAL A 124 6.84 5.57 10.80
C VAL A 124 5.46 5.05 11.22
N PHE A 125 5.36 3.75 11.45
CA PHE A 125 4.08 3.13 11.82
C PHE A 125 3.50 3.76 13.08
N GLY A 126 2.24 4.20 13.01
CA GLY A 126 1.51 4.80 14.12
C GLY A 126 1.86 6.26 14.41
N ALA A 127 2.81 6.88 13.70
CA ALA A 127 3.15 8.28 13.89
C ALA A 127 2.21 9.22 13.12
N ASP A 128 2.16 10.47 13.55
CA ASP A 128 1.59 11.56 12.77
C ASP A 128 2.60 11.99 11.71
N MET A 129 2.31 11.69 10.46
CA MET A 129 3.20 11.93 9.33
C MET A 129 2.70 13.08 8.47
N LYS A 130 3.61 14.00 8.11
CA LYS A 130 3.35 15.05 7.12
C LYS A 130 3.99 14.64 5.81
N ILE A 131 3.17 14.39 4.80
CA ILE A 131 3.61 13.91 3.50
C ILE A 131 3.39 15.02 2.48
N THR A 132 4.49 15.45 1.86
CA THR A 132 4.46 16.36 0.72
C THR A 132 4.82 15.56 -0.52
N GLN A 133 3.95 15.58 -1.53
CA GLN A 133 4.20 14.84 -2.77
C GLN A 133 3.78 15.64 -3.98
N VAL A 134 4.48 15.43 -5.08
CA VAL A 134 4.14 15.95 -6.39
C VAL A 134 3.60 14.79 -7.21
N ASN A 135 2.28 14.74 -7.36
CA ASN A 135 1.62 13.71 -8.16
C ASN A 135 1.91 13.92 -9.64
N ASP A 136 2.21 12.83 -10.32
CA ASP A 136 2.42 12.79 -11.76
C ASP A 136 1.19 12.21 -12.47
N GLY A 137 0.48 13.10 -13.18
CA GLY A 137 -0.69 12.68 -13.94
C GLY A 137 -1.99 13.43 -13.63
N PRO A 138 -2.68 13.33 -12.50
CA PRO A 138 -2.54 12.32 -11.45
C PRO A 138 -2.81 10.90 -11.94
N PHE A 139 -2.10 9.94 -11.38
CA PHE A 139 -2.29 8.53 -11.68
C PHE A 139 -2.37 7.76 -10.35
N THR A 140 -3.59 7.33 -10.03
CA THR A 140 -3.89 6.67 -8.76
C THR A 140 -4.55 5.32 -9.02
N VAL A 141 -4.03 4.26 -8.40
CA VAL A 141 -4.55 2.90 -8.52
C VAL A 141 -4.90 2.37 -7.14
N ILE A 142 -6.05 1.73 -7.02
CA ILE A 142 -6.47 1.04 -5.81
C ILE A 142 -6.36 -0.46 -6.06
N ILE A 143 -5.69 -1.16 -5.15
CA ILE A 143 -5.57 -2.61 -5.16
C ILE A 143 -6.15 -3.15 -3.87
N GLU A 144 -7.00 -4.17 -3.99
CA GLU A 144 -7.59 -4.85 -2.85
C GLU A 144 -7.38 -6.36 -2.97
N LYS A 145 -7.10 -6.98 -1.83
CA LYS A 145 -7.05 -8.43 -1.68
C LYS A 145 -7.61 -8.78 -0.31
N SER A 146 -8.73 -9.47 -0.30
CA SER A 146 -9.36 -9.96 0.93
C SER A 146 -9.08 -11.45 1.12
N PRO A 147 -9.02 -11.93 2.36
CA PRO A 147 -8.98 -13.35 2.64
C PRO A 147 -10.16 -14.06 1.97
N LYS A 148 -9.90 -15.23 1.36
CA LYS A 148 -10.99 -16.07 0.86
C LYS A 148 -11.82 -16.51 2.05
N ILE A 149 -13.10 -16.14 2.10
CA ILE A 149 -14.04 -16.72 3.03
C ILE A 149 -14.07 -18.21 2.68
N LYS A 150 -13.51 -19.07 3.54
CA LYS A 150 -13.80 -20.48 3.48
C LYS A 150 -15.27 -20.61 3.87
N PHE A 151 -16.16 -20.68 2.90
CA PHE A 151 -17.43 -21.33 3.10
C PHE A 151 -17.11 -22.77 3.50
N LEU A 152 -17.02 -23.04 4.78
CA LEU A 152 -17.22 -24.37 5.29
C LEU A 152 -18.66 -24.69 4.91
N LEU A 153 -18.80 -25.53 3.87
CA LEU A 153 -20.03 -26.23 3.59
C LEU A 153 -20.43 -26.99 4.86
N CYS A 154 -21.28 -26.35 5.67
CA CYS A 154 -22.07 -27.04 6.67
C CYS A 154 -23.26 -27.70 5.94
N LEU A 155 -22.95 -28.62 4.98
CA LEU A 155 -23.87 -29.55 4.36
C LEU A 155 -23.39 -30.96 4.67
N ARG A 156 -23.49 -31.35 5.93
CA ARG A 156 -23.62 -32.75 6.33
C ARG A 156 -24.70 -32.81 7.38
N ASN A 157 -25.77 -33.48 7.00
CA ASN A 157 -26.93 -33.94 7.73
C ASN A 157 -28.23 -33.18 7.43
N LEU A 158 -28.83 -33.54 6.34
CA LEU A 158 -30.24 -33.90 6.21
C LEU A 158 -30.32 -35.20 5.44
#